data_1e21feb309b25635ccb09ebffa4aa095
#
_entry.id   1e21feb309b25635ccb09ebffa4aa095
#
_cell.length_a   1.000
_cell.length_b   1.000
_cell.length_c   1.000
_cell.angle_alpha   90.00
_cell.angle_beta   90.00
_cell.angle_gamma   90.00
#
_symmetry.space_group_name_H-M   'P 1'
#
loop_
_entity.id
_entity.type
_entity.pdbx_description
1 polymer ?
#
loop_
_entity_poly.entity_id
_entity_poly.type
_entity_poly.pdbx_seq_one_letter_code
_entity_poly.pdbx_strand_id
1 'polypeptide(L)'
;MSLHIQGTERTPEVQLMTDPLSLKIQGESFPEDVAVFYGPVITAVNALSLAPKGPLNVSLAMVYINSSSIKALYRIFEGVDAYRKTGNQVSVHWNVPEDDDIMEELGEDFKDRFPELDFKVGHHG
;
A
#
# COMPACT_ATOMS: atom_id res chain seq x y z
N MET A 1 13.38 8.65 -7.85
CA MET A 1 13.34 7.20 -7.62
C MET A 1 11.95 6.68 -7.93
N SER A 2 11.85 5.67 -8.75
CA SER A 2 10.56 5.04 -9.06
C SER A 2 10.72 3.53 -9.06
N LEU A 3 9.61 2.84 -8.86
CA LEU A 3 9.57 1.38 -8.85
C LEU A 3 8.32 0.96 -9.59
N HIS A 4 8.46 0.01 -10.52
CA HIS A 4 7.32 -0.56 -11.21
C HIS A 4 7.49 -2.07 -11.31
N ILE A 5 6.55 -2.79 -10.72
CA ILE A 5 6.49 -4.25 -10.80
C ILE A 5 5.20 -4.60 -11.50
N GLN A 6 5.31 -5.33 -12.60
CA GLN A 6 4.13 -5.75 -13.35
C GLN A 6 3.37 -6.84 -12.60
N GLY A 7 2.03 -6.75 -12.60
CA GLY A 7 1.19 -7.73 -11.96
C GLY A 7 1.20 -9.07 -12.66
N THR A 8 0.97 -10.13 -11.90
CA THR A 8 0.83 -11.50 -12.40
C THR A 8 -0.43 -12.12 -11.79
N GLU A 9 -0.66 -13.38 -12.05
CA GLU A 9 -1.79 -14.10 -11.45
C GLU A 9 -1.67 -14.24 -9.93
N ARG A 10 -0.46 -14.14 -9.39
CA ARG A 10 -0.19 -14.36 -7.96
C ARG A 10 0.33 -13.13 -7.24
N THR A 11 0.77 -12.12 -7.98
CA THR A 11 1.39 -10.95 -7.39
C THR A 11 0.75 -9.69 -7.95
N PRO A 12 0.58 -8.66 -7.11
CA PRO A 12 -0.05 -7.43 -7.57
C PRO A 12 0.89 -6.59 -8.41
N GLU A 13 0.30 -5.67 -9.17
CA GLU A 13 1.06 -4.59 -9.79
C GLU A 13 1.43 -3.60 -8.70
N VAL A 14 2.67 -3.13 -8.70
CA VAL A 14 3.15 -2.11 -7.77
C VAL A 14 3.79 -0.98 -8.56
N GLN A 15 3.35 0.25 -8.32
CA GLN A 15 3.93 1.44 -8.93
C GLN A 15 4.23 2.46 -7.85
N LEU A 16 5.50 2.83 -7.73
CA LEU A 16 5.91 3.95 -6.90
C LEU A 16 6.49 5.01 -7.82
N MET A 17 5.83 6.16 -7.87
CA MET A 17 6.21 7.27 -8.74
C MET A 17 6.53 8.49 -7.89
N THR A 18 7.44 9.33 -8.37
CA THR A 18 7.93 10.47 -7.58
C THR A 18 7.41 11.83 -8.06
N ASP A 19 6.77 11.92 -9.22
CA ASP A 19 6.29 13.19 -9.74
C ASP A 19 5.00 12.99 -10.52
N PRO A 20 3.84 13.08 -9.85
CA PRO A 20 3.62 13.29 -8.41
C PRO A 20 4.00 12.05 -7.60
N LEU A 21 4.25 12.25 -6.30
CA LEU A 21 4.61 11.15 -5.41
C LEU A 21 3.38 10.28 -5.13
N SER A 22 3.44 9.04 -5.55
CA SER A 22 2.30 8.13 -5.42
C SER A 22 2.76 6.68 -5.32
N LEU A 23 1.97 5.90 -4.58
CA LEU A 23 2.15 4.45 -4.47
C LEU A 23 0.83 3.77 -4.83
N LYS A 24 0.88 2.87 -5.79
CA LYS A 24 -0.30 2.13 -6.23
C LYS A 24 -0.02 0.64 -6.18
N ILE A 25 -0.90 -0.12 -5.55
CA ILE A 25 -0.82 -1.58 -5.47
C ILE A 25 -2.19 -2.14 -5.85
N GLN A 26 -2.23 -2.99 -6.86
CA GLN A 26 -3.51 -3.55 -7.30
C GLN A 26 -3.35 -4.97 -7.81
N GLY A 27 -4.37 -5.79 -7.54
CA GLY A 27 -4.45 -7.16 -8.03
C GLY A 27 -4.54 -8.19 -6.92
N GLU A 28 -4.04 -9.38 -7.19
CA GLU A 28 -4.03 -10.48 -6.24
C GLU A 28 -2.66 -10.61 -5.59
N SER A 29 -2.61 -10.95 -4.30
CA SER A 29 -1.36 -11.05 -3.57
C SER A 29 -1.26 -12.36 -2.81
N PHE A 30 -0.62 -13.35 -3.43
CA PHE A 30 -0.25 -14.60 -2.78
C PHE A 30 1.05 -15.13 -3.38
N PRO A 31 2.16 -14.32 -3.28
CA PRO A 31 3.44 -14.75 -3.80
C PRO A 31 3.98 -15.98 -3.06
N GLU A 32 4.78 -16.79 -3.74
CA GLU A 32 5.40 -17.94 -3.11
C GLU A 32 6.37 -17.52 -2.01
N ASP A 33 7.08 -16.42 -2.23
CA ASP A 33 8.02 -15.87 -1.25
C ASP A 33 7.69 -14.40 -1.05
N VAL A 34 6.98 -14.12 0.03
CA VAL A 34 6.54 -12.79 0.39
C VAL A 34 7.71 -11.82 0.59
N ALA A 35 8.78 -12.30 1.23
CA ALA A 35 9.94 -11.45 1.51
C ALA A 35 10.66 -11.06 0.21
N VAL A 36 10.77 -11.97 -0.73
CA VAL A 36 11.40 -11.69 -2.02
C VAL A 36 10.56 -10.69 -2.82
N PHE A 37 9.24 -10.87 -2.80
CA PHE A 37 8.36 -9.99 -3.56
C PHE A 37 8.27 -8.60 -2.94
N TYR A 38 7.96 -8.52 -1.65
CA TYR A 38 7.69 -7.23 -0.99
C TYR A 38 8.93 -6.54 -0.45
N GLY A 39 10.05 -7.25 -0.28
CA GLY A 39 11.28 -6.65 0.22
C GLY A 39 11.68 -5.38 -0.51
N PRO A 40 11.78 -5.41 -1.86
CA PRO A 40 12.10 -4.21 -2.63
C PRO A 40 11.07 -3.09 -2.46
N VAL A 41 9.79 -3.43 -2.33
CA VAL A 41 8.72 -2.46 -2.16
C VAL A 41 8.85 -1.77 -0.80
N ILE A 42 9.04 -2.56 0.25
CA ILE A 42 9.21 -2.03 1.61
C ILE A 42 10.45 -1.14 1.69
N THR A 43 11.55 -1.57 1.08
CA THR A 43 12.79 -0.79 1.04
C THR A 43 12.57 0.55 0.34
N ALA A 44 11.87 0.53 -0.80
CA ALA A 44 11.61 1.75 -1.55
C ALA A 44 10.70 2.71 -0.77
N VAL A 45 9.68 2.19 -0.10
CA VAL A 45 8.78 3.03 0.71
C VAL A 45 9.53 3.62 1.90
N ASN A 46 10.36 2.83 2.57
CA ASN A 46 11.13 3.33 3.71
C ASN A 46 12.12 4.42 3.29
N ALA A 47 12.64 4.34 2.07
CA ALA A 47 13.57 5.35 1.56
C ALA A 47 12.90 6.71 1.33
N LEU A 48 11.57 6.78 1.23
CA LEU A 48 10.86 8.04 1.06
C LEU A 48 11.11 9.00 2.20
N SER A 49 11.30 8.49 3.42
CA SER A 49 11.55 9.33 4.60
C SER A 49 12.90 10.04 4.55
N LEU A 50 13.79 9.64 3.63
CA LEU A 50 15.15 10.18 3.58
C LEU A 50 15.29 11.38 2.63
N ALA A 51 14.52 11.42 1.56
CA ALA A 51 14.77 12.41 0.51
C ALA A 51 13.52 13.07 -0.10
N PRO A 52 12.55 12.35 -0.68
CA PRO A 52 11.42 13.02 -1.30
C PRO A 52 10.62 13.85 -0.30
N LYS A 53 9.99 14.91 -0.80
CA LYS A 53 9.11 15.76 0.00
C LYS A 53 7.85 16.01 -0.81
N GLY A 54 6.78 16.30 -0.09
CA GLY A 54 5.50 16.61 -0.69
C GLY A 54 4.44 15.57 -0.39
N PRO A 55 3.22 15.82 -0.84
CA PRO A 55 2.10 14.92 -0.58
C PRO A 55 2.33 13.55 -1.23
N LEU A 56 2.00 12.50 -0.49
CA LEU A 56 2.02 11.13 -0.99
C LEU A 56 0.60 10.62 -1.10
N ASN A 57 0.24 10.13 -2.26
CA ASN A 57 -1.04 9.47 -2.50
C ASN A 57 -0.81 7.96 -2.59
N VAL A 58 -1.48 7.22 -1.73
CA VAL A 58 -1.41 5.75 -1.71
C VAL A 58 -2.77 5.19 -2.11
N SER A 59 -2.78 4.29 -3.07
CA SER A 59 -4.01 3.66 -3.55
C SER A 59 -3.80 2.15 -3.62
N LEU A 60 -4.72 1.41 -2.99
CA LEU A 60 -4.71 -0.04 -3.07
C LEU A 60 -6.05 -0.52 -3.60
N ALA A 61 -6.00 -1.46 -4.53
CA ALA A 61 -7.18 -2.10 -5.10
C ALA A 61 -6.91 -3.60 -5.19
N MET A 62 -7.13 -4.28 -4.07
CA MET A 62 -6.77 -5.69 -3.94
C MET A 62 -7.97 -6.58 -4.20
N VAL A 63 -7.76 -7.64 -4.98
CA VAL A 63 -8.77 -8.65 -5.26
C VAL A 63 -8.67 -9.78 -4.24
N TYR A 64 -7.45 -10.15 -3.87
CA TYR A 64 -7.20 -11.19 -2.88
C TYR A 64 -5.85 -10.95 -2.21
N ILE A 65 -5.78 -11.22 -0.91
CA ILE A 65 -4.55 -11.07 -0.13
C ILE A 65 -4.44 -12.25 0.83
N ASN A 66 -3.31 -12.98 0.79
CA ASN A 66 -3.08 -14.03 1.77
C ASN A 66 -2.49 -13.45 3.06
N SER A 67 -2.46 -14.27 4.12
CA SER A 67 -2.03 -13.82 5.46
C SER A 67 -0.61 -13.26 5.48
N SER A 68 0.30 -13.87 4.74
CA SER A 68 1.68 -13.40 4.68
C SER A 68 1.78 -12.03 4.01
N SER A 69 0.96 -11.81 2.98
CA SER A 69 0.91 -10.52 2.30
C SER A 69 0.32 -9.43 3.19
N ILE A 70 -0.64 -9.77 4.04
CA ILE A 70 -1.20 -8.81 5.01
C ILE A 70 -0.10 -8.27 5.91
N LYS A 71 0.79 -9.13 6.39
CA LYS A 71 1.93 -8.71 7.21
C LYS A 71 2.87 -7.78 6.45
N ALA A 72 3.09 -8.05 5.17
CA ALA A 72 3.93 -7.20 4.33
C ALA A 72 3.30 -5.83 4.11
N LEU A 73 1.98 -5.78 3.87
CA LEU A 73 1.27 -4.52 3.74
C LEU A 73 1.36 -3.69 5.02
N TYR A 74 1.33 -4.36 6.16
CA TYR A 74 1.53 -3.71 7.45
C TYR A 74 2.83 -2.92 7.47
N ARG A 75 3.91 -3.56 7.03
CA ARG A 75 5.23 -2.91 6.97
C ARG A 75 5.25 -1.76 5.99
N ILE A 76 4.53 -1.89 4.88
CA ILE A 76 4.41 -0.79 3.92
C ILE A 76 3.72 0.40 4.57
N PHE A 77 2.61 0.17 5.28
CA PHE A 77 1.92 1.26 5.96
C PHE A 77 2.74 1.87 7.09
N GLU A 78 3.55 1.08 7.79
CA GLU A 78 4.50 1.63 8.76
C GLU A 78 5.47 2.60 8.10
N GLY A 79 5.98 2.25 6.93
CA GLY A 79 6.87 3.13 6.15
C GLY A 79 6.16 4.39 5.67
N VAL A 80 4.91 4.26 5.24
CA VAL A 80 4.08 5.39 4.84
C VAL A 80 3.82 6.32 6.02
N ASP A 81 3.52 5.75 7.18
CA ASP A 81 3.31 6.56 8.39
C ASP A 81 4.59 7.26 8.84
N ALA A 82 5.74 6.59 8.70
CA ALA A 82 7.03 7.22 8.99
C ALA A 82 7.27 8.43 8.08
N TYR A 83 6.88 8.32 6.80
CA TYR A 83 6.98 9.43 5.87
C TYR A 83 6.10 10.60 6.32
N ARG A 84 4.88 10.32 6.78
CA ARG A 84 3.99 11.35 7.33
C ARG A 84 4.65 12.06 8.51
N LYS A 85 5.31 11.30 9.37
CA LYS A 85 5.96 11.87 10.56
C LYS A 85 7.10 12.84 10.23
N THR A 86 7.63 12.79 9.01
CA THR A 86 8.62 13.78 8.57
C THR A 86 8.00 15.12 8.19
N GLY A 87 6.70 15.29 8.35
CA GLY A 87 6.02 16.55 8.08
C GLY A 87 5.31 16.60 6.72
N ASN A 88 5.09 15.46 6.09
CA ASN A 88 4.45 15.38 4.79
C ASN A 88 3.03 14.86 4.89
N GLN A 89 2.17 15.34 4.00
CA GLN A 89 0.78 14.92 3.94
C GLN A 89 0.68 13.57 3.22
N VAL A 90 -0.10 12.65 3.79
CA VAL A 90 -0.32 11.34 3.18
C VAL A 90 -1.82 11.05 3.13
N SER A 91 -2.28 10.59 1.97
CA SER A 91 -3.66 10.11 1.79
C SER A 91 -3.62 8.67 1.33
N VAL A 92 -4.39 7.80 1.97
CA VAL A 92 -4.50 6.38 1.59
C VAL A 92 -5.93 6.09 1.18
N HIS A 93 -6.08 5.47 0.02
CA HIS A 93 -7.37 5.01 -0.47
C HIS A 93 -7.33 3.48 -0.59
N TRP A 94 -8.13 2.84 0.23
CA TRP A 94 -8.31 1.39 0.19
C TRP A 94 -9.60 1.12 -0.57
N ASN A 95 -9.45 0.70 -1.83
CA ASN A 95 -10.59 0.47 -2.71
C ASN A 95 -11.09 -0.96 -2.54
N VAL A 96 -12.37 -1.10 -2.22
CA VAL A 96 -12.99 -2.38 -1.94
C VAL A 96 -13.80 -2.83 -3.15
N PRO A 97 -13.61 -4.08 -3.63
CA PRO A 97 -14.48 -4.61 -4.68
C PRO A 97 -15.94 -4.66 -4.20
N GLU A 98 -16.86 -4.54 -5.13
CA GLU A 98 -18.28 -4.61 -4.80
C GLU A 98 -18.60 -5.95 -4.12
N ASP A 99 -19.38 -5.89 -3.04
CA ASP A 99 -19.81 -7.06 -2.25
C ASP A 99 -18.68 -7.85 -1.60
N ASP A 100 -17.52 -7.24 -1.39
CA ASP A 100 -16.38 -7.89 -0.72
C ASP A 100 -16.26 -7.42 0.73
N ASP A 101 -17.02 -8.06 1.62
CA ASP A 101 -17.03 -7.71 3.04
C ASP A 101 -15.68 -8.00 3.72
N ILE A 102 -14.99 -9.04 3.27
CA ILE A 102 -13.70 -9.42 3.85
C ILE A 102 -12.66 -8.34 3.55
N MET A 103 -12.65 -7.86 2.31
CA MET A 103 -11.70 -6.81 1.91
C MET A 103 -12.02 -5.49 2.59
N GLU A 104 -13.31 -5.20 2.78
CA GLU A 104 -13.73 -4.01 3.52
C GLU A 104 -13.27 -4.07 4.96
N GLU A 105 -13.49 -5.20 5.62
CA GLU A 105 -13.08 -5.40 7.02
C GLU A 105 -11.57 -5.27 7.18
N LEU A 106 -10.81 -5.83 6.26
CA LEU A 106 -9.34 -5.71 6.27
C LEU A 106 -8.91 -4.25 6.18
N GLY A 107 -9.55 -3.47 5.30
CA GLY A 107 -9.27 -2.05 5.17
C GLY A 107 -9.55 -1.29 6.46
N GLU A 108 -10.66 -1.61 7.13
CA GLU A 108 -11.00 -0.97 8.39
C GLU A 108 -9.98 -1.33 9.48
N ASP A 109 -9.47 -2.57 9.48
CA ASP A 109 -8.45 -2.99 10.44
C ASP A 109 -7.17 -2.18 10.25
N PHE A 110 -6.72 -1.97 9.01
CA PHE A 110 -5.56 -1.13 8.73
C PHE A 110 -5.81 0.31 9.16
N LYS A 111 -6.99 0.84 8.88
CA LYS A 111 -7.35 2.20 9.28
C LYS A 111 -7.27 2.38 10.78
N ASP A 112 -7.76 1.40 11.54
CA ASP A 112 -7.73 1.44 13.00
C ASP A 112 -6.30 1.40 13.55
N ARG A 113 -5.41 0.71 12.85
CA ARG A 113 -4.01 0.56 13.29
C ARG A 113 -3.16 1.78 12.98
N PHE A 114 -3.57 2.58 12.02
CA PHE A 114 -2.83 3.79 11.63
C PHE A 114 -3.74 5.01 11.72
N PRO A 115 -4.16 5.37 12.96
CA PRO A 115 -5.19 6.41 13.14
C PRO A 115 -4.73 7.80 12.70
N GLU A 116 -3.44 8.03 12.57
CA GLU A 116 -2.91 9.33 12.13
C GLU A 116 -2.86 9.46 10.61
N LEU A 117 -3.02 8.37 9.88
CA LEU A 117 -3.09 8.42 8.42
C LEU A 117 -4.50 8.83 7.98
N ASP A 118 -4.58 9.66 6.94
CA ASP A 118 -5.84 9.94 6.26
C ASP A 118 -6.20 8.71 5.42
N PHE A 119 -6.83 7.73 6.05
CA PHE A 119 -7.08 6.42 5.48
C PHE A 119 -8.57 6.29 5.17
N LYS A 120 -8.88 6.13 3.90
CA LYS A 120 -10.27 6.02 3.43
C LYS A 120 -10.53 4.64 2.87
N VAL A 121 -11.56 4.00 3.40
CA VAL A 121 -12.03 2.70 2.91
C VAL A 121 -13.30 2.96 2.12
N GLY A 122 -13.33 2.56 0.86
CA GLY A 122 -14.48 2.81 0.02
C GLY A 122 -14.64 1.78 -1.06
N HIS A 123 -15.89 1.64 -1.52
CA HIS A 123 -16.19 0.74 -2.61
C HIS A 123 -15.78 1.35 -3.93
N HIS A 124 -15.19 0.51 -4.76
CA HIS A 124 -14.80 0.88 -6.12
C HIS A 124 -16.03 0.74 -6.99
N GLY A 125 -16.52 1.89 -7.45
CA GLY A 125 -17.77 1.82 -8.17
C GLY A 125 -17.92 2.73 -9.30
#